data_c5f960600d4e5bf1073e11d09e1eb9aa
#
_entry.id   c5f960600d4e5bf1073e11d09e1eb9aa
#
_cell.length_a   1.000
_cell.length_b   1.000
_cell.length_c   1.000
_cell.angle_alpha   90.00
_cell.angle_beta   90.00
_cell.angle_gamma   90.00
#
_symmetry.space_group_name_H-M   'P 1'
#
loop_
_entity.id
_entity.type
_entity.pdbx_description
1 polymer ?
#
loop_
_entity_poly.entity_id
_entity_poly.type
_entity_poly.pdbx_seq_one_letter_code
_entity_poly.pdbx_strand_id
1 'polypeptide(L)'
;EVYRLCDTVCVLNKGKSDPKETVKNLFRAPATMGAALISGCKNVSAAEVKPDGTLFCKDWNVTLETALHVPKDTAYVGIRAHYFTTEGAENAIPCTVERVVENPFSTVVMLQTTGVGRLRWELDKAVWETLSGTEKLTLYVRPEDVMPLTE
;
A
#
# COMPACT_ATOMS: atom_id res chain seq x y z
N GLU A 1 -19.62 1.00 3.43
CA GLU A 1 -20.93 0.32 3.47
C GLU A 1 -20.87 -1.13 2.98
N VAL A 2 -20.11 -1.43 1.93
CA VAL A 2 -19.96 -2.81 1.44
C VAL A 2 -19.45 -3.72 2.56
N TYR A 3 -18.50 -3.27 3.35
CA TYR A 3 -17.96 -4.07 4.46
C TYR A 3 -18.98 -4.40 5.52
N ARG A 4 -19.95 -3.52 5.75
CA ARG A 4 -21.02 -3.72 6.76
C ARG A 4 -22.20 -4.51 6.23
N LEU A 5 -22.53 -4.39 4.95
CA LEU A 5 -23.78 -4.86 4.39
C LEU A 5 -23.67 -6.14 3.58
N CYS A 6 -22.46 -6.51 3.14
CA CYS A 6 -22.25 -7.63 2.23
C CYS A 6 -21.30 -8.68 2.82
N ASP A 7 -21.58 -9.95 2.53
CA ASP A 7 -20.66 -11.06 2.85
C ASP A 7 -19.68 -11.33 1.71
N THR A 8 -20.14 -11.15 0.48
CA THR A 8 -19.33 -11.35 -0.73
C THR A 8 -19.50 -10.18 -1.68
N VAL A 9 -18.52 -10.00 -2.55
CA VAL A 9 -18.46 -8.88 -3.46
C VAL A 9 -17.72 -9.28 -4.75
N CYS A 10 -18.07 -8.62 -5.84
CA CYS A 10 -17.40 -8.75 -7.12
C CYS A 10 -17.06 -7.35 -7.63
N VAL A 11 -15.80 -7.12 -7.96
CA VAL A 11 -15.31 -5.81 -8.44
C VAL A 11 -15.40 -5.77 -9.95
N LEU A 12 -15.94 -4.67 -10.49
CA LEU A 12 -15.98 -4.42 -11.93
C LEU A 12 -14.81 -3.51 -12.31
N ASN A 13 -14.06 -3.91 -13.33
CA ASN A 13 -12.93 -3.17 -13.82
C ASN A 13 -12.85 -3.27 -15.34
N LYS A 14 -12.86 -2.13 -16.03
CA LYS A 14 -12.79 -2.06 -17.50
C LYS A 14 -13.85 -2.93 -18.21
N GLY A 15 -15.06 -2.98 -17.67
CA GLY A 15 -16.16 -3.78 -18.23
C GLY A 15 -16.08 -5.27 -17.93
N LYS A 16 -15.13 -5.70 -17.13
CA LYS A 16 -14.99 -7.09 -16.70
C LYS A 16 -15.17 -7.18 -15.20
N SER A 17 -15.74 -8.28 -14.73
CA SER A 17 -15.84 -8.56 -13.31
C SER A 17 -14.67 -9.42 -12.85
N ASP A 18 -14.07 -9.05 -11.71
CA ASP A 18 -13.12 -9.90 -11.03
C ASP A 18 -13.86 -11.09 -10.40
N PRO A 19 -13.15 -12.18 -10.06
CA PRO A 19 -13.78 -13.29 -9.36
C PRO A 19 -14.46 -12.83 -8.07
N LYS A 20 -15.63 -13.41 -7.80
CA LYS A 20 -16.37 -13.13 -6.57
C LYS A 20 -15.55 -13.59 -5.36
N GLU A 21 -15.45 -12.73 -4.37
CA GLU A 21 -14.70 -13.04 -3.14
C GLU A 21 -15.42 -12.52 -1.90
N THR A 22 -14.98 -12.96 -0.71
CA THR A 22 -15.54 -12.45 0.52
C THR A 22 -15.12 -10.99 0.73
N VAL A 23 -15.96 -10.22 1.40
CA VAL A 23 -15.65 -8.82 1.72
C VAL A 23 -14.37 -8.73 2.54
N LYS A 24 -14.15 -9.63 3.49
CA LYS A 24 -12.92 -9.66 4.28
C LYS A 24 -11.68 -9.86 3.40
N ASN A 25 -11.75 -10.74 2.42
CA ASN A 25 -10.65 -10.98 1.48
C ASN A 25 -10.36 -9.75 0.61
N LEU A 26 -11.41 -9.09 0.12
CA LEU A 26 -11.25 -7.86 -0.66
C LEU A 26 -10.47 -6.79 0.10
N PHE A 27 -10.78 -6.59 1.38
CA PHE A 27 -10.12 -5.58 2.19
C PHE A 27 -8.76 -6.01 2.72
N ARG A 28 -8.56 -7.30 2.94
CA ARG A 28 -7.30 -7.84 3.49
C ARG A 28 -6.26 -8.12 2.41
N ALA A 29 -6.65 -8.78 1.34
CA ALA A 29 -5.73 -9.24 0.29
C ALA A 29 -6.41 -9.16 -1.08
N PRO A 30 -6.67 -7.95 -1.59
CA PRO A 30 -7.21 -7.79 -2.93
C PRO A 30 -6.22 -8.38 -3.94
N ALA A 31 -6.73 -9.02 -4.98
CA ALA A 31 -5.91 -9.67 -5.99
C ALA A 31 -5.56 -8.76 -7.17
N THR A 32 -6.39 -7.76 -7.44
CA THR A 32 -6.22 -6.87 -8.60
C THR A 32 -6.00 -5.43 -8.14
N MET A 33 -5.39 -4.62 -9.03
CA MET A 33 -5.23 -3.19 -8.78
C MET A 33 -6.59 -2.51 -8.61
N GLY A 34 -7.58 -2.87 -9.44
CA GLY A 34 -8.93 -2.32 -9.31
C GLY A 34 -9.57 -2.60 -7.96
N ALA A 35 -9.46 -3.84 -7.47
CA ALA A 35 -9.98 -4.22 -6.16
C ALA A 35 -9.26 -3.48 -5.03
N ALA A 36 -7.94 -3.33 -5.12
CA ALA A 36 -7.17 -2.59 -4.13
C ALA A 36 -7.60 -1.12 -4.05
N LEU A 37 -7.72 -0.46 -5.18
CA LEU A 37 -8.11 0.95 -5.25
C LEU A 37 -9.52 1.18 -4.71
N ILE A 38 -10.47 0.34 -5.12
CA ILE A 38 -11.88 0.51 -4.71
C ILE A 38 -12.07 0.21 -3.22
N SER A 39 -11.23 -0.65 -2.64
CA SER A 39 -11.26 -0.95 -1.21
C SER A 39 -10.45 0.03 -0.37
N GLY A 40 -9.94 1.11 -0.96
CA GLY A 40 -9.31 2.21 -0.23
C GLY A 40 -7.80 2.21 -0.18
N CYS A 41 -7.12 1.36 -0.96
CA CYS A 41 -5.66 1.42 -1.04
C CYS A 41 -5.23 2.71 -1.72
N LYS A 42 -4.33 3.46 -1.10
CA LYS A 42 -3.87 4.77 -1.58
C LYS A 42 -2.50 4.72 -2.24
N ASN A 43 -1.73 3.68 -2.02
CA ASN A 43 -0.37 3.55 -2.54
C ASN A 43 -0.28 2.35 -3.46
N VAL A 44 -0.13 2.60 -4.75
CA VAL A 44 0.04 1.55 -5.76
C VAL A 44 1.21 1.95 -6.65
N SER A 45 2.13 1.03 -6.87
CA SER A 45 3.27 1.20 -7.77
C SER A 45 3.28 0.10 -8.82
N ALA A 46 3.68 0.44 -10.04
CA ALA A 46 4.05 -0.58 -11.02
C ALA A 46 5.20 -1.42 -10.46
N ALA A 47 5.16 -2.73 -10.67
CA ALA A 47 6.15 -3.64 -10.08
C ALA A 47 6.55 -4.76 -11.04
N GLU A 48 7.74 -5.28 -10.79
CA GLU A 48 8.26 -6.46 -11.48
C GLU A 48 8.57 -7.55 -10.45
N VAL A 49 8.20 -8.78 -10.77
CA VAL A 49 8.56 -9.95 -9.94
C VAL A 49 10.00 -10.33 -10.28
N LYS A 50 10.86 -10.36 -9.26
CA LYS A 50 12.25 -10.79 -9.42
C LYS A 50 12.39 -12.30 -9.28
N PRO A 51 13.49 -12.88 -9.80
CA PRO A 51 13.72 -14.35 -9.73
C PRO A 51 13.72 -14.91 -8.30
N ASP A 52 14.06 -14.11 -7.30
CA ASP A 52 14.07 -14.51 -5.89
C ASP A 52 12.70 -14.39 -5.21
N GLY A 53 11.66 -13.98 -5.94
CA GLY A 53 10.31 -13.82 -5.41
C GLY A 53 10.03 -12.45 -4.82
N THR A 54 11.01 -11.55 -4.79
CA THR A 54 10.78 -10.16 -4.35
C THR A 54 10.15 -9.34 -5.44
N LEU A 55 9.63 -8.17 -5.08
CA LEU A 55 8.92 -7.27 -5.98
C LEU A 55 9.69 -5.95 -6.09
N PHE A 56 10.12 -5.60 -7.27
CA PHE A 56 10.71 -4.30 -7.53
C PHE A 56 9.62 -3.29 -7.86
N CYS A 57 9.42 -2.31 -6.98
CA CYS A 57 8.41 -1.26 -7.14
C CYS A 57 9.04 -0.11 -7.93
N LYS A 58 8.66 0.01 -9.20
CA LYS A 58 9.29 0.95 -10.14
C LYS A 58 9.09 2.41 -9.75
N ASP A 59 7.89 2.77 -9.33
CA ASP A 59 7.55 4.17 -9.00
C ASP A 59 8.22 4.63 -7.70
N TRP A 60 8.51 3.72 -6.81
CA TRP A 60 9.15 4.00 -5.53
C TRP A 60 10.65 3.71 -5.52
N ASN A 61 11.13 3.04 -6.56
CA ASN A 61 12.54 2.62 -6.71
C ASN A 61 13.04 1.81 -5.51
N VAL A 62 12.24 0.86 -5.06
CA VAL A 62 12.59 -0.03 -3.94
C VAL A 62 12.18 -1.47 -4.25
N THR A 63 12.89 -2.43 -3.67
CA THR A 63 12.56 -3.84 -3.74
C THR A 63 11.95 -4.27 -2.41
N LEU A 64 10.78 -4.88 -2.45
CA LEU A 64 10.04 -5.28 -1.26
C LEU A 64 9.81 -6.79 -1.24
N GLU A 65 9.80 -7.36 -0.03
CA GLU A 65 9.39 -8.74 0.21
C GLU A 65 7.93 -8.78 0.59
N THR A 66 7.22 -9.82 0.13
CA THR A 66 5.84 -10.05 0.53
C THR A 66 5.70 -11.46 1.10
N ALA A 67 4.82 -11.61 2.11
CA ALA A 67 4.45 -12.90 2.66
C ALA A 67 3.26 -13.52 1.91
N LEU A 68 2.64 -12.76 1.00
CA LEU A 68 1.50 -13.20 0.22
C LEU A 68 1.95 -13.97 -1.03
N HIS A 69 1.06 -14.80 -1.57
CA HIS A 69 1.31 -15.48 -2.83
C HIS A 69 1.48 -14.45 -3.96
N VAL A 70 2.51 -14.62 -4.78
CA VAL A 70 2.81 -13.74 -5.91
C VAL A 70 2.42 -14.42 -7.21
N PRO A 71 1.30 -14.01 -7.85
CA PRO A 71 0.96 -14.51 -9.18
C PRO A 71 2.01 -14.16 -10.22
N LYS A 72 2.15 -14.99 -11.25
CA LYS A 72 3.13 -14.76 -12.33
C LYS A 72 2.86 -13.49 -13.12
N ASP A 73 1.61 -13.09 -13.21
CA ASP A 73 1.17 -11.89 -13.93
C ASP A 73 1.06 -10.66 -13.02
N THR A 74 1.67 -10.69 -11.84
CA THR A 74 1.74 -9.54 -10.95
C THR A 74 2.37 -8.35 -11.66
N ALA A 75 1.67 -7.23 -11.71
CA ALA A 75 2.09 -6.03 -12.40
C ALA A 75 2.20 -4.81 -11.46
N TYR A 76 1.64 -4.90 -10.26
CA TYR A 76 1.59 -3.80 -9.30
C TYR A 76 1.80 -4.29 -7.88
N VAL A 77 2.20 -3.36 -7.00
CA VAL A 77 2.24 -3.56 -5.56
C VAL A 77 1.38 -2.47 -4.91
N GLY A 78 0.54 -2.87 -3.98
CA GLY A 78 -0.27 -1.94 -3.19
C GLY A 78 0.08 -2.02 -1.71
N ILE A 79 0.06 -0.88 -1.03
CA ILE A 79 0.24 -0.79 0.42
C ILE A 79 -0.74 0.25 0.96
N ARG A 80 -1.53 -0.14 1.95
CA ARG A 80 -2.48 0.78 2.56
C ARG A 80 -1.77 1.83 3.39
N ALA A 81 -2.30 3.05 3.39
CA ALA A 81 -1.66 4.21 3.99
C ALA A 81 -1.36 4.07 5.49
N HIS A 82 -2.14 3.28 6.22
CA HIS A 82 -1.98 3.12 7.67
C HIS A 82 -1.08 1.95 8.07
N TYR A 83 -0.51 1.22 7.12
CA TYR A 83 0.35 0.07 7.42
C TYR A 83 1.84 0.42 7.54
N PHE A 84 2.22 1.63 7.22
CA PHE A 84 3.62 2.06 7.37
C PHE A 84 3.95 2.37 8.83
N THR A 85 5.22 2.16 9.18
CA THR A 85 5.76 2.50 10.51
C THR A 85 7.19 3.01 10.37
N THR A 86 7.65 3.79 11.32
CA THR A 86 9.05 4.22 11.41
C THR A 86 9.88 3.30 12.31
N GLU A 87 9.25 2.36 12.99
CA GLU A 87 9.89 1.47 13.96
C GLU A 87 9.96 0.02 13.49
N GLY A 88 10.09 -0.19 12.19
CA GLY A 88 10.21 -1.52 11.62
C GLY A 88 11.64 -1.93 11.33
N ALA A 89 11.80 -3.15 10.82
CA ALA A 89 13.08 -3.70 10.40
C ALA A 89 13.02 -4.32 9.00
N GLU A 90 11.84 -4.36 8.38
CA GLU A 90 11.60 -5.03 7.10
C GLU A 90 11.06 -4.04 6.07
N ASN A 91 11.43 -4.25 4.80
CA ASN A 91 10.95 -3.45 3.68
C ASN A 91 11.15 -1.95 3.88
N ALA A 92 12.38 -1.55 4.11
CA ALA A 92 12.73 -0.14 4.33
C ALA A 92 12.55 0.69 3.06
N ILE A 93 11.85 1.81 3.19
CA ILE A 93 11.62 2.75 2.08
C ILE A 93 12.10 4.13 2.53
N PRO A 94 13.26 4.59 2.03
CA PRO A 94 13.75 5.94 2.36
C PRO A 94 12.83 6.99 1.73
N CYS A 95 12.41 7.96 2.52
CA CYS A 95 11.46 8.97 2.09
C CYS A 95 11.85 10.37 2.57
N THR A 96 11.33 11.38 1.86
CA THR A 96 11.42 12.78 2.26
C THR A 96 10.02 13.32 2.46
N VAL A 97 9.76 13.97 3.57
CA VAL A 97 8.46 14.59 3.85
C VAL A 97 8.24 15.75 2.89
N GLU A 98 7.15 15.68 2.14
CA GLU A 98 6.79 16.72 1.16
C GLU A 98 5.65 17.60 1.67
N ARG A 99 4.64 16.98 2.28
CA ARG A 99 3.45 17.70 2.75
C ARG A 99 2.82 16.97 3.92
N VAL A 100 2.26 17.72 4.85
CA VAL A 100 1.52 17.20 6.00
C VAL A 100 0.12 17.78 6.00
N VAL A 101 -0.89 16.94 6.11
CA VAL A 101 -2.29 17.34 6.21
C VAL A 101 -2.84 16.82 7.53
N GLU A 102 -3.30 17.73 8.38
CA GLU A 102 -3.91 17.36 9.65
C GLU A 102 -5.42 17.24 9.52
N ASN A 103 -5.93 16.07 9.88
CA ASN A 103 -7.35 15.79 10.00
C ASN A 103 -7.76 15.79 11.49
N PRO A 104 -9.07 15.80 11.82
CA PRO A 104 -9.49 15.81 13.23
C PRO A 104 -8.92 14.68 14.08
N PHE A 105 -8.77 13.48 13.53
CA PHE A 105 -8.36 12.28 14.27
C PHE A 105 -7.06 11.64 13.79
N SER A 106 -6.52 12.11 12.68
CA SER A 106 -5.31 11.53 12.09
C SER A 106 -4.48 12.59 11.38
N THR A 107 -3.25 12.22 11.05
CA THR A 107 -2.38 13.03 10.20
C THR A 107 -2.06 12.24 8.95
N VAL A 108 -2.12 12.90 7.79
CA VAL A 108 -1.71 12.33 6.51
C VAL A 108 -0.42 13.00 6.08
N VAL A 109 0.60 12.19 5.82
CA VAL A 109 1.90 12.68 5.39
C VAL A 109 2.14 12.21 3.97
N MET A 110 2.40 13.13 3.07
CA MET A 110 2.81 12.84 1.69
C MET A 110 4.32 12.84 1.64
N LEU A 111 4.88 11.75 1.13
CA LEU A 111 6.33 11.55 1.12
C LEU A 111 6.81 11.29 -0.31
N GLN A 112 7.94 11.90 -0.65
CA GLN A 112 8.64 11.61 -1.89
C GLN A 112 9.57 10.42 -1.67
N THR A 113 9.47 9.41 -2.53
CA THR A 113 10.39 8.28 -2.53
C THR A 113 11.66 8.60 -3.34
N THR A 114 12.58 7.66 -3.43
CA THR A 114 13.76 7.81 -4.32
C THR A 114 13.40 7.64 -5.79
N GLY A 115 12.19 7.15 -6.08
CA GLY A 115 11.64 7.08 -7.43
C GLY A 115 10.81 8.30 -7.78
N VAL A 116 9.98 8.18 -8.81
CA VAL A 116 9.10 9.27 -9.28
C VAL A 116 7.79 9.34 -8.49
N GLY A 117 7.43 8.26 -7.80
CA GLY A 117 6.16 8.17 -7.08
C GLY A 117 6.26 8.66 -5.65
N ARG A 118 5.09 8.98 -5.11
CA ARG A 118 4.95 9.42 -3.73
C ARG A 118 4.24 8.34 -2.93
N LEU A 119 4.41 8.40 -1.59
CA LEU A 119 3.68 7.57 -0.64
C LEU A 119 2.77 8.45 0.20
N ARG A 120 1.60 7.92 0.50
CA ARG A 120 0.65 8.51 1.44
C ARG A 120 0.69 7.67 2.72
N TRP A 121 1.04 8.29 3.81
CA TRP A 121 1.10 7.66 5.13
C TRP A 121 0.06 8.30 6.03
N GLU A 122 -0.80 7.49 6.63
CA GLU A 122 -1.82 7.93 7.55
C GLU A 122 -1.52 7.36 8.93
N LEU A 123 -1.44 8.23 9.93
CA LEU A 123 -1.05 7.86 11.29
C LEU A 123 -1.78 8.71 12.32
N ASP A 124 -1.72 8.26 13.58
CA ASP A 124 -2.30 9.02 14.69
C ASP A 124 -1.54 10.33 14.90
N LYS A 125 -2.26 11.39 15.27
CA LYS A 125 -1.68 12.70 15.54
C LYS A 125 -0.59 12.63 16.62
N ALA A 126 -0.82 11.86 17.67
CA ALA A 126 0.15 11.72 18.75
C ALA A 126 1.47 11.13 18.27
N VAL A 127 1.43 10.17 17.37
CA VAL A 127 2.63 9.57 16.77
C VAL A 127 3.36 10.58 15.90
N TRP A 128 2.63 11.35 15.09
CA TRP A 128 3.24 12.36 14.24
C TRP A 128 3.91 13.48 15.05
N GLU A 129 3.32 13.88 16.17
CA GLU A 129 3.89 14.90 17.04
C GLU A 129 5.30 14.53 17.51
N THR A 130 5.59 13.25 17.72
CA THR A 130 6.93 12.79 18.10
C THR A 130 7.94 12.90 16.96
N LEU A 131 7.46 12.99 15.71
CA LEU A 131 8.27 13.04 14.49
C LEU A 131 8.25 14.43 13.85
N SER A 132 7.50 15.36 14.39
CA SER A 132 7.32 16.71 13.85
C SER A 132 8.68 17.41 13.66
N GLY A 133 8.86 18.03 12.49
CA GLY A 133 10.12 18.68 12.13
C GLY A 133 11.12 17.79 11.42
N THR A 134 10.83 16.50 11.28
CA THR A 134 11.66 15.58 10.52
C THR A 134 11.43 15.77 9.02
N GLU A 135 12.50 15.99 8.25
CA GLU A 135 12.41 16.13 6.79
C GLU A 135 12.61 14.79 6.08
N LYS A 136 13.51 13.97 6.58
CA LYS A 136 13.83 12.66 6.00
C LYS A 136 13.55 11.57 7.01
N LEU A 137 12.92 10.50 6.56
CA LEU A 137 12.65 9.35 7.40
C LEU A 137 12.59 8.08 6.54
N THR A 138 12.68 6.94 7.20
CA THR A 138 12.53 5.65 6.55
C THR A 138 11.24 5.02 7.02
N LEU A 139 10.37 4.66 6.08
CA LEU A 139 9.17 3.90 6.38
C LEU A 139 9.46 2.40 6.24
N TYR A 140 8.82 1.63 7.07
CA TYR A 140 8.87 0.17 7.03
C TYR A 140 7.46 -0.38 6.85
N VAL A 141 7.35 -1.52 6.20
CA VAL A 141 6.07 -2.21 6.04
C VAL A 141 6.31 -3.72 6.18
N ARG A 142 5.41 -4.39 6.89
CA ARG A 142 5.53 -5.84 7.09
C ARG A 142 5.29 -6.57 5.77
N PRO A 143 5.97 -7.70 5.53
CA PRO A 143 5.73 -8.50 4.33
C PRO A 143 4.26 -8.92 4.15
N GLU A 144 3.52 -9.12 5.25
CA GLU A 144 2.09 -9.46 5.21
C GLU A 144 1.23 -8.33 4.63
N ASP A 145 1.71 -7.10 4.67
CA ASP A 145 0.98 -5.91 4.25
C ASP A 145 1.38 -5.41 2.86
N VAL A 146 2.33 -6.08 2.21
CA VAL A 146 2.74 -5.81 0.83
C VAL A 146 1.87 -6.66 -0.10
N MET A 147 1.01 -6.02 -0.88
CA MET A 147 0.01 -6.69 -1.71
C MET A 147 0.46 -6.79 -3.16
N PRO A 148 0.81 -8.01 -3.67
CA PRO A 148 1.04 -8.18 -5.10
C PRO A 148 -0.31 -8.13 -5.83
N LEU A 149 -0.39 -7.33 -6.89
CA LEU A 149 -1.63 -7.07 -7.61
C LEU A 149 -1.46 -7.35 -9.10
N THR A 150 -2.47 -7.95 -9.69
CA THR A 150 -2.60 -8.08 -11.15
C THR A 150 -3.40 -6.89 -11.71
N GLU A 151 -3.40 -6.76 -13.00
CA GLU A 151 -4.14 -5.72 -13.69
C GLU A 151 -5.68 -5.91 -13.64
#